data_03436e064d8d539dd900e8e723cdd571
#
_entry.id   03436e064d8d539dd900e8e723cdd571
#
_cell.length_a   1.000
_cell.length_b   1.000
_cell.length_c   1.000
_cell.angle_alpha   90.00
_cell.angle_beta   90.00
_cell.angle_gamma   90.00
#
_symmetry.space_group_name_H-M   'P 1'
#
loop_
_entity.id
_entity.type
_entity.pdbx_description
1 polymer ?
#
loop_
_entity_poly.entity_id
_entity_poly.type
_entity_poly.pdbx_seq_one_letter_code
_entity_poly.pdbx_strand_id
1 'polypeptide(L)'
;SSHTVIVWLADNSHANLSPHVADTVAFTVSTQTVTSIYDIQFVSDPTTDDASPLDGQTVIISGVVTAEFWGSSSNRYLYVQDAEGPWNGVVCFEYNGWDTFNFVSSTGITNSVAEGDSVTITGTVDEYYNLTEIVDVTDVIVHGPAVNMISPAVVTPGQIMTGGSDAEAYEGCLVKVDNVTVDNADLGNGEWSVTDGTNSMRVDDIWDYYYFPEDGQALAGVAGVMTYTYSDAKLEPRLARDVVEADGTPVRLQRIQQVLHSDLIKAGVDEESDMSYMYGDTVTIEGIVTMPTGLSYAGDGVKFIFQDEQGGPWSSILSYDPDSSAFPVLFEGDRVQCTGYIYEYS
;
A
#
# COMPACT_ATOMS: atom_id res chain seq x y z
N SER A 1 -24.52 18.14 21.59
CA SER A 1 -25.30 19.41 21.60
C SER A 1 -26.52 19.25 20.69
N SER A 2 -27.68 19.82 21.12
CA SER A 2 -28.88 19.84 20.30
C SER A 2 -28.91 21.11 19.45
N HIS A 3 -29.22 20.95 18.17
CA HIS A 3 -29.29 22.06 17.22
C HIS A 3 -30.65 22.04 16.51
N THR A 4 -31.10 23.23 16.11
CA THR A 4 -32.32 23.39 15.34
C THR A 4 -32.04 24.25 14.12
N VAL A 5 -32.39 23.74 12.95
CA VAL A 5 -32.37 24.51 11.70
C VAL A 5 -33.80 24.78 11.29
N ILE A 6 -34.09 26.05 11.02
CA ILE A 6 -35.38 26.49 10.50
C ILE A 6 -35.16 26.99 9.09
N VAL A 7 -35.86 26.40 8.13
CA VAL A 7 -35.84 26.81 6.72
C VAL A 7 -37.13 27.51 6.39
N TRP A 8 -37.04 28.72 5.87
CA TRP A 8 -38.20 29.50 5.43
C TRP A 8 -38.22 29.70 3.94
N LEU A 9 -39.40 29.63 3.35
CA LEU A 9 -39.57 30.06 1.98
C LEU A 9 -39.70 31.60 1.94
N ALA A 10 -38.98 32.20 1.01
CA ALA A 10 -38.95 33.62 0.76
C ALA A 10 -39.35 33.91 -0.71
N ASP A 11 -39.83 35.11 -0.99
CA ASP A 11 -40.05 35.59 -2.34
C ASP A 11 -38.72 36.05 -3.01
N ASN A 12 -38.79 36.49 -4.25
CA ASN A 12 -37.62 36.95 -5.00
C ASN A 12 -36.93 38.22 -4.41
N SER A 13 -37.55 38.87 -3.45
CA SER A 13 -36.99 40.01 -2.70
C SER A 13 -36.39 39.61 -1.34
N HIS A 14 -36.30 38.27 -1.08
CA HIS A 14 -35.86 37.68 0.16
C HIS A 14 -36.79 37.99 1.37
N ALA A 15 -38.04 38.39 1.13
CA ALA A 15 -39.04 38.54 2.16
C ALA A 15 -39.76 37.20 2.41
N ASN A 16 -40.04 36.89 3.66
CA ASN A 16 -40.79 35.70 4.02
C ASN A 16 -42.18 35.71 3.36
N LEU A 17 -42.61 34.55 2.88
CA LEU A 17 -43.92 34.39 2.29
C LEU A 17 -45.01 34.65 3.32
N SER A 18 -46.17 35.17 2.86
CA SER A 18 -47.38 35.33 3.70
C SER A 18 -48.54 34.57 3.05
N PRO A 19 -49.14 33.56 3.70
CA PRO A 19 -48.81 33.07 5.03
C PRO A 19 -47.40 32.50 5.15
N HIS A 20 -46.81 32.55 6.34
CA HIS A 20 -45.46 32.06 6.63
C HIS A 20 -45.37 30.56 6.37
N VAL A 21 -44.41 30.14 5.55
CA VAL A 21 -44.10 28.75 5.29
C VAL A 21 -42.69 28.47 5.78
N ALA A 22 -42.59 27.61 6.79
CA ALA A 22 -41.31 27.22 7.38
C ALA A 22 -41.36 25.73 7.76
N ASP A 23 -40.21 25.08 7.71
CA ASP A 23 -40.00 23.76 8.27
C ASP A 23 -38.85 23.81 9.28
N THR A 24 -38.93 22.97 10.30
CA THR A 24 -38.01 22.94 11.41
C THR A 24 -37.44 21.54 11.58
N VAL A 25 -36.13 21.40 11.45
CA VAL A 25 -35.41 20.14 11.70
C VAL A 25 -34.58 20.32 12.98
N ALA A 26 -34.84 19.47 13.96
CA ALA A 26 -34.03 19.36 15.16
C ALA A 26 -33.12 18.12 15.05
N PHE A 27 -31.85 18.30 15.32
CA PHE A 27 -30.89 17.21 15.36
C PHE A 27 -29.94 17.35 16.53
N THR A 28 -29.41 16.25 16.97
CA THR A 28 -28.40 16.23 18.04
C THR A 28 -27.06 15.84 17.44
N VAL A 29 -26.08 16.69 17.65
CA VAL A 29 -24.69 16.33 17.39
C VAL A 29 -24.16 15.64 18.63
N SER A 30 -23.94 14.34 18.58
CA SER A 30 -23.16 13.62 19.57
C SER A 30 -21.69 13.71 19.17
N THR A 31 -20.81 14.03 20.09
CA THR A 31 -19.39 13.78 19.91
C THR A 31 -19.17 12.29 20.13
N GLN A 32 -18.89 11.56 19.09
CA GLN A 32 -18.38 10.20 19.23
C GLN A 32 -16.95 10.28 19.79
N THR A 33 -16.64 9.44 20.75
CA THR A 33 -15.27 9.37 21.29
C THR A 33 -14.47 8.45 20.36
N VAL A 34 -13.44 9.01 19.75
CA VAL A 34 -12.46 8.23 18.97
C VAL A 34 -11.55 7.52 19.96
N THR A 35 -11.39 6.23 19.79
CA THR A 35 -10.44 5.38 20.52
C THR A 35 -9.10 5.46 19.81
N SER A 36 -8.00 5.69 20.53
CA SER A 36 -6.67 5.63 19.91
C SER A 36 -6.32 4.19 19.52
N ILE A 37 -5.61 4.02 18.43
CA ILE A 37 -5.14 2.69 18.03
C ILE A 37 -4.18 2.15 19.08
N TYR A 38 -3.40 3.02 19.73
CA TYR A 38 -2.57 2.64 20.86
C TYR A 38 -3.36 1.97 22.01
N ASP A 39 -4.54 2.45 22.37
CA ASP A 39 -5.34 1.84 23.42
C ASP A 39 -5.93 0.48 23.01
N ILE A 40 -6.03 0.22 21.72
CA ILE A 40 -6.46 -1.07 21.16
C ILE A 40 -5.31 -2.07 21.18
N GLN A 41 -4.14 -1.65 20.73
CA GLN A 41 -2.99 -2.52 20.47
C GLN A 41 -2.10 -2.76 21.69
N PHE A 42 -1.95 -1.77 22.58
CA PHE A 42 -0.92 -1.84 23.60
C PHE A 42 -1.19 -2.91 24.64
N VAL A 43 -0.27 -3.88 24.72
CA VAL A 43 -0.16 -4.87 25.79
C VAL A 43 1.18 -4.75 26.51
N SER A 44 1.18 -4.89 27.83
CA SER A 44 2.40 -4.66 28.65
C SER A 44 3.39 -5.83 28.62
N ASP A 45 2.94 -7.01 28.28
CA ASP A 45 3.75 -8.24 28.20
C ASP A 45 3.18 -9.18 27.11
N PRO A 46 3.49 -8.93 25.85
CA PRO A 46 2.99 -9.71 24.73
C PRO A 46 3.52 -11.18 24.74
N THR A 47 4.53 -11.48 25.54
CA THR A 47 5.02 -12.86 25.67
C THR A 47 4.10 -13.74 26.51
N THR A 48 3.22 -13.14 27.28
CA THR A 48 2.25 -13.83 28.16
C THR A 48 0.83 -13.79 27.58
N ASP A 49 0.44 -12.67 27.03
CA ASP A 49 -0.86 -12.42 26.40
C ASP A 49 -0.70 -11.28 25.42
N ASP A 50 -0.93 -11.52 24.15
CA ASP A 50 -0.83 -10.54 23.06
C ASP A 50 -2.21 -9.97 22.67
N ALA A 51 -3.30 -10.50 23.22
CA ALA A 51 -4.64 -10.06 22.89
C ALA A 51 -4.93 -8.62 23.31
N SER A 52 -5.65 -7.93 22.44
CA SER A 52 -6.10 -6.56 22.67
C SER A 52 -6.87 -6.42 24.00
N PRO A 53 -6.57 -5.40 24.84
CA PRO A 53 -7.36 -5.10 26.03
C PRO A 53 -8.81 -4.70 25.72
N LEU A 54 -9.13 -4.40 24.47
CA LEU A 54 -10.46 -4.02 24.00
C LEU A 54 -11.14 -5.10 23.16
N ASP A 55 -10.63 -6.35 23.17
CA ASP A 55 -11.24 -7.47 22.46
C ASP A 55 -12.75 -7.58 22.71
N GLY A 56 -13.54 -7.79 21.66
CA GLY A 56 -15.00 -7.83 21.67
C GLY A 56 -15.70 -6.48 21.82
N GLN A 57 -15.00 -5.37 21.92
CA GLN A 57 -15.60 -4.04 22.09
C GLN A 57 -15.78 -3.32 20.75
N THR A 58 -16.91 -2.63 20.59
CA THR A 58 -17.10 -1.74 19.44
C THR A 58 -16.37 -0.43 19.69
N VAL A 59 -15.53 -0.03 18.76
CA VAL A 59 -14.71 1.17 18.80
C VAL A 59 -14.92 2.05 17.58
N ILE A 60 -14.49 3.29 17.70
CA ILE A 60 -14.37 4.24 16.59
C ILE A 60 -12.91 4.64 16.53
N ILE A 61 -12.26 4.34 15.44
CA ILE A 61 -10.88 4.76 15.18
C ILE A 61 -10.84 5.85 14.12
N SER A 62 -9.77 6.63 14.12
CA SER A 62 -9.50 7.62 13.07
C SER A 62 -8.01 7.60 12.76
N GLY A 63 -7.64 7.56 11.49
CA GLY A 63 -6.24 7.47 11.10
C GLY A 63 -6.05 7.66 9.60
N VAL A 64 -4.86 7.30 9.14
CA VAL A 64 -4.46 7.34 7.73
C VAL A 64 -4.34 5.90 7.23
N VAL A 65 -4.90 5.62 6.08
CA VAL A 65 -4.75 4.32 5.40
C VAL A 65 -3.31 4.17 4.93
N THR A 66 -2.61 3.20 5.47
CA THR A 66 -1.21 2.88 5.11
C THR A 66 -1.10 1.79 4.07
N ALA A 67 -2.11 0.92 3.98
CA ALA A 67 -2.23 -0.09 2.94
C ALA A 67 -3.68 -0.51 2.75
N GLU A 68 -4.00 -0.94 1.55
CA GLU A 68 -5.29 -1.48 1.16
C GLU A 68 -5.07 -2.72 0.31
N PHE A 69 -5.70 -3.82 0.68
CA PHE A 69 -5.56 -5.08 -0.04
C PHE A 69 -6.91 -5.75 -0.30
N TRP A 70 -6.99 -6.41 -1.44
CA TRP A 70 -8.12 -7.25 -1.82
C TRP A 70 -7.75 -8.71 -1.63
N GLY A 71 -8.38 -9.36 -0.67
CA GLY A 71 -8.25 -10.80 -0.52
C GLY A 71 -9.10 -11.57 -1.54
N SER A 72 -8.95 -12.89 -1.53
CA SER A 72 -9.82 -13.78 -2.31
C SER A 72 -11.29 -13.62 -1.87
N SER A 73 -12.21 -13.76 -2.80
CA SER A 73 -13.67 -13.76 -2.52
C SER A 73 -14.24 -12.43 -2.01
N SER A 74 -13.73 -11.29 -2.48
CA SER A 74 -14.18 -9.94 -2.10
C SER A 74 -13.87 -9.51 -0.66
N ASN A 75 -13.02 -10.24 0.05
CA ASN A 75 -12.50 -9.79 1.34
C ASN A 75 -11.63 -8.56 1.16
N ARG A 76 -11.67 -7.64 2.11
CA ARG A 76 -10.90 -6.40 2.04
C ARG A 76 -10.22 -6.12 3.35
N TYR A 77 -8.99 -5.65 3.26
CA TYR A 77 -8.13 -5.29 4.38
C TYR A 77 -7.69 -3.85 4.23
N LEU A 78 -7.90 -3.06 5.27
CA LEU A 78 -7.37 -1.70 5.38
C LEU A 78 -6.44 -1.64 6.58
N TYR A 79 -5.18 -1.31 6.36
CA TYR A 79 -4.26 -0.99 7.44
C TYR A 79 -4.37 0.50 7.72
N VAL A 80 -4.59 0.85 8.96
CA VAL A 80 -4.82 2.22 9.41
C VAL A 80 -3.89 2.55 10.56
N GLN A 81 -3.23 3.71 10.48
CA GLN A 81 -2.41 4.23 11.57
C GLN A 81 -2.87 5.63 11.98
N ASP A 82 -2.91 5.88 13.30
CA ASP A 82 -3.23 7.19 13.86
C ASP A 82 -1.99 8.00 14.24
N ALA A 83 -0.81 7.34 14.32
CA ALA A 83 0.48 7.97 14.52
C ALA A 83 1.63 7.11 13.93
N GLU A 84 2.83 7.67 13.83
CA GLU A 84 4.04 6.92 13.49
C GLU A 84 4.53 6.09 14.69
N GLY A 85 5.23 4.99 14.42
CA GLY A 85 5.87 4.14 15.41
C GLY A 85 4.97 3.04 15.97
N PRO A 86 5.44 2.34 17.02
CA PRO A 86 4.81 1.12 17.51
C PRO A 86 3.45 1.38 18.16
N TRP A 87 2.57 0.36 18.16
CA TRP A 87 1.25 0.35 18.76
C TRP A 87 0.23 1.30 18.13
N ASN A 88 0.51 1.88 16.98
CA ASN A 88 -0.36 2.87 16.35
C ASN A 88 -0.95 2.40 15.02
N GLY A 89 -0.81 1.12 14.68
CA GLY A 89 -1.37 0.50 13.48
C GLY A 89 -2.35 -0.60 13.81
N VAL A 90 -3.38 -0.76 12.98
CA VAL A 90 -4.34 -1.85 13.09
C VAL A 90 -4.88 -2.20 11.71
N VAL A 91 -5.18 -3.47 11.48
CA VAL A 91 -5.88 -3.92 10.28
C VAL A 91 -7.40 -3.89 10.51
N CYS A 92 -8.14 -3.37 9.54
CA CYS A 92 -9.59 -3.45 9.50
C CYS A 92 -9.97 -4.46 8.43
N PHE A 93 -10.70 -5.49 8.81
CA PHE A 93 -11.08 -6.59 7.94
C PHE A 93 -12.60 -6.65 7.76
N GLU A 94 -13.06 -6.90 6.52
CA GLU A 94 -14.47 -7.10 6.24
C GLU A 94 -14.70 -8.28 5.29
N TYR A 95 -15.57 -9.18 5.72
CA TYR A 95 -16.08 -10.27 4.91
C TYR A 95 -17.02 -9.73 3.83
N ASN A 96 -16.91 -10.20 2.61
CA ASN A 96 -17.73 -9.79 1.46
C ASN A 96 -17.47 -8.38 0.93
N GLY A 97 -16.35 -7.79 1.32
CA GLY A 97 -15.89 -6.52 0.79
C GLY A 97 -16.68 -5.31 1.26
N TRP A 98 -16.06 -4.17 1.06
CA TRP A 98 -16.62 -2.86 1.33
C TRP A 98 -17.63 -2.41 0.27
N ASP A 99 -17.94 -3.26 -0.73
CA ASP A 99 -18.85 -2.96 -1.85
C ASP A 99 -20.27 -2.62 -1.42
N THR A 100 -20.66 -3.02 -0.21
CA THR A 100 -21.95 -2.66 0.40
C THR A 100 -21.89 -1.35 1.18
N PHE A 101 -20.71 -0.80 1.41
CA PHE A 101 -20.54 0.47 2.12
C PHE A 101 -20.53 1.62 1.11
N ASN A 102 -21.48 2.52 1.30
CA ASN A 102 -21.37 3.84 0.72
C ASN A 102 -20.42 4.63 1.59
N PHE A 103 -19.15 4.70 1.22
CA PHE A 103 -18.22 5.58 1.90
C PHE A 103 -18.73 7.01 1.84
N VAL A 104 -18.82 7.66 2.99
CA VAL A 104 -19.24 9.06 3.06
C VAL A 104 -17.99 9.92 3.08
N SER A 105 -17.80 10.73 2.05
CA SER A 105 -16.74 11.73 2.03
C SER A 105 -17.28 13.13 2.29
N SER A 106 -16.42 14.10 2.56
CA SER A 106 -16.79 15.52 2.69
C SER A 106 -17.46 16.11 1.44
N THR A 107 -17.28 15.45 0.27
CA THR A 107 -17.82 15.85 -1.03
C THR A 107 -19.04 15.02 -1.47
N GLY A 108 -19.42 14.02 -0.68
CA GLY A 108 -20.53 13.13 -0.98
C GLY A 108 -20.17 11.65 -0.80
N ILE A 109 -20.97 10.76 -1.38
CA ILE A 109 -20.71 9.32 -1.34
C ILE A 109 -19.57 9.00 -2.30
N THR A 110 -18.57 8.28 -1.82
CA THR A 110 -17.47 7.71 -2.63
C THR A 110 -17.47 6.20 -2.46
N ASN A 111 -17.10 5.49 -3.50
CA ASN A 111 -16.98 4.02 -3.48
C ASN A 111 -15.52 3.57 -3.34
N SER A 112 -14.59 4.49 -3.11
CA SER A 112 -13.17 4.20 -3.01
C SER A 112 -12.56 4.79 -1.74
N VAL A 113 -11.64 4.06 -1.20
CA VAL A 113 -10.66 4.49 -0.21
C VAL A 113 -9.31 4.11 -0.77
N ALA A 114 -8.29 4.91 -0.54
CA ALA A 114 -6.96 4.69 -1.07
C ALA A 114 -5.90 4.87 0.01
N GLU A 115 -4.72 4.31 -0.20
CA GLU A 115 -3.54 4.62 0.58
C GLU A 115 -3.35 6.14 0.66
N GLY A 116 -3.10 6.64 1.86
CA GLY A 116 -2.96 8.06 2.13
C GLY A 116 -4.26 8.79 2.46
N ASP A 117 -5.42 8.16 2.34
CA ASP A 117 -6.66 8.77 2.80
C ASP A 117 -6.75 8.80 4.33
N SER A 118 -7.28 9.89 4.85
CA SER A 118 -7.70 9.98 6.25
C SER A 118 -9.11 9.41 6.38
N VAL A 119 -9.29 8.51 7.35
CA VAL A 119 -10.55 7.79 7.54
C VAL A 119 -11.00 7.82 8.99
N THR A 120 -12.31 7.62 9.21
CA THR A 120 -12.90 7.25 10.50
C THR A 120 -13.68 5.98 10.30
N ILE A 121 -13.42 4.95 11.11
CA ILE A 121 -13.98 3.61 10.98
C ILE A 121 -14.63 3.21 12.30
N THR A 122 -15.83 2.63 12.22
CA THR A 122 -16.53 2.04 13.36
C THR A 122 -16.60 0.53 13.14
N GLY A 123 -16.09 -0.25 14.09
CA GLY A 123 -16.12 -1.71 14.04
C GLY A 123 -15.88 -2.32 15.42
N THR A 124 -15.73 -3.62 15.47
CA THR A 124 -15.49 -4.40 16.69
C THR A 124 -14.05 -4.88 16.70
N VAL A 125 -13.37 -4.71 17.82
CA VAL A 125 -12.03 -5.29 18.02
C VAL A 125 -12.18 -6.81 18.13
N ASP A 126 -11.39 -7.55 17.39
CA ASP A 126 -11.34 -9.02 17.41
C ASP A 126 -9.88 -9.47 17.43
N GLU A 127 -9.66 -10.59 18.09
CA GLU A 127 -8.35 -11.20 18.18
C GLU A 127 -8.35 -12.50 17.35
N TYR A 128 -7.80 -12.45 16.14
CA TYR A 128 -7.83 -13.57 15.20
C TYR A 128 -6.45 -14.22 15.05
N TYR A 129 -6.25 -15.37 15.71
CA TYR A 129 -4.98 -16.12 15.68
C TYR A 129 -3.74 -15.27 15.98
N ASN A 130 -3.80 -14.47 17.04
CA ASN A 130 -2.74 -13.53 17.45
C ASN A 130 -2.52 -12.38 16.46
N LEU A 131 -3.56 -11.92 15.83
CA LEU A 131 -3.62 -10.70 15.04
C LEU A 131 -4.79 -9.86 15.54
N THR A 132 -4.51 -8.70 16.11
CA THR A 132 -5.55 -7.76 16.49
C THR A 132 -6.13 -7.08 15.25
N GLU A 133 -7.44 -7.23 15.05
CA GLU A 133 -8.12 -6.65 13.90
C GLU A 133 -9.44 -5.93 14.28
N ILE A 134 -9.90 -5.06 13.40
CA ILE A 134 -11.23 -4.44 13.49
C ILE A 134 -12.14 -5.12 12.49
N VAL A 135 -13.16 -5.79 12.97
CA VAL A 135 -14.13 -6.56 12.18
C VAL A 135 -15.55 -6.00 12.34
N ASP A 136 -16.52 -6.62 11.68
CA ASP A 136 -17.93 -6.20 11.74
C ASP A 136 -18.06 -4.68 11.56
N VAL A 137 -17.39 -4.15 10.55
CA VAL A 137 -17.34 -2.72 10.28
C VAL A 137 -18.72 -2.22 9.88
N THR A 138 -19.21 -1.21 10.58
CA THR A 138 -20.56 -0.66 10.40
C THR A 138 -20.56 0.71 9.72
N ASP A 139 -19.45 1.43 9.75
CA ASP A 139 -19.33 2.76 9.14
C ASP A 139 -17.88 3.08 8.75
N VAL A 140 -17.70 3.65 7.57
CA VAL A 140 -16.41 4.18 7.09
C VAL A 140 -16.64 5.56 6.50
N ILE A 141 -15.99 6.56 7.08
CA ILE A 141 -16.00 7.93 6.58
C ILE A 141 -14.63 8.24 5.99
N VAL A 142 -14.59 8.52 4.70
CA VAL A 142 -13.37 8.94 4.00
C VAL A 142 -13.32 10.46 3.99
N HIS A 143 -12.29 11.03 4.61
CA HIS A 143 -12.09 12.48 4.68
C HIS A 143 -11.28 13.02 3.48
N GLY A 144 -10.75 12.12 2.64
CA GLY A 144 -9.83 12.41 1.54
C GLY A 144 -8.37 12.40 1.98
N PRO A 145 -7.46 12.86 1.12
CA PRO A 145 -6.03 12.76 1.38
C PRO A 145 -5.61 13.37 2.71
N ALA A 146 -4.84 12.63 3.50
CA ALA A 146 -4.33 13.10 4.79
C ALA A 146 -3.36 14.26 4.61
N VAL A 147 -3.40 15.22 5.54
CA VAL A 147 -2.45 16.35 5.56
C VAL A 147 -1.05 15.87 5.95
N ASN A 148 -0.98 14.91 6.86
CA ASN A 148 0.27 14.30 7.31
C ASN A 148 0.19 12.81 6.95
N MET A 149 1.09 12.39 6.08
CA MET A 149 1.24 10.98 5.71
C MET A 149 2.01 10.24 6.81
N ILE A 150 1.73 8.96 6.95
CA ILE A 150 2.51 8.07 7.83
C ILE A 150 3.77 7.65 7.08
N SER A 151 4.92 7.91 7.69
CA SER A 151 6.21 7.42 7.18
C SER A 151 6.52 6.03 7.76
N PRO A 152 7.16 5.12 6.98
CA PRO A 152 7.57 3.84 7.51
C PRO A 152 8.54 3.99 8.70
N ALA A 153 8.26 3.34 9.82
CA ALA A 153 9.18 3.29 10.94
C ALA A 153 10.40 2.42 10.55
N VAL A 154 11.61 2.95 10.71
CA VAL A 154 12.84 2.19 10.43
C VAL A 154 13.12 1.26 11.60
N VAL A 155 13.16 -0.04 11.32
CA VAL A 155 13.37 -1.12 12.30
C VAL A 155 14.41 -2.11 11.80
N THR A 156 14.86 -3.00 12.68
CA THR A 156 15.76 -4.10 12.29
C THR A 156 14.98 -5.40 12.11
N PRO A 157 15.45 -6.35 11.27
CA PRO A 157 14.87 -7.68 11.18
C PRO A 157 14.67 -8.35 12.54
N GLY A 158 15.63 -8.23 13.45
CA GLY A 158 15.55 -8.82 14.79
C GLY A 158 14.47 -8.24 15.71
N GLN A 159 14.01 -7.01 15.46
CA GLN A 159 12.91 -6.42 16.21
C GLN A 159 11.56 -6.99 15.79
N ILE A 160 11.36 -7.22 14.49
CA ILE A 160 10.04 -7.51 13.92
C ILE A 160 9.87 -8.93 13.38
N MET A 161 10.92 -9.77 13.38
CA MET A 161 10.79 -11.17 13.00
C MET A 161 9.89 -11.92 14.00
N THR A 162 9.42 -13.10 13.64
CA THR A 162 8.67 -13.98 14.54
C THR A 162 9.43 -14.17 15.87
N GLY A 163 8.80 -13.77 16.97
CA GLY A 163 9.41 -13.75 18.31
C GLY A 163 10.43 -12.63 18.52
N GLY A 164 10.49 -11.64 17.64
CA GLY A 164 11.28 -10.42 17.79
C GLY A 164 10.80 -9.56 18.97
N SER A 165 11.67 -8.70 19.48
CA SER A 165 11.40 -7.91 20.68
C SER A 165 10.21 -6.96 20.56
N ASP A 166 9.92 -6.51 19.34
CA ASP A 166 8.92 -5.50 19.05
C ASP A 166 7.91 -5.97 17.98
N ALA A 167 7.88 -7.28 17.67
CA ALA A 167 7.03 -7.83 16.62
C ALA A 167 5.56 -7.46 16.85
N GLU A 168 5.08 -7.68 18.06
CA GLU A 168 3.74 -7.30 18.48
C GLU A 168 3.51 -5.78 18.42
N ALA A 169 4.47 -5.02 18.88
CA ALA A 169 4.35 -3.56 18.91
C ALA A 169 4.23 -2.91 17.53
N TYR A 170 4.75 -3.57 16.50
CA TYR A 170 4.65 -3.11 15.12
C TYR A 170 3.59 -3.82 14.30
N GLU A 171 2.79 -4.71 14.89
CA GLU A 171 1.67 -5.32 14.23
C GLU A 171 0.73 -4.24 13.65
N GLY A 172 0.29 -4.42 12.41
CA GLY A 172 -0.54 -3.44 11.70
C GLY A 172 0.18 -2.16 11.27
N CYS A 173 1.44 -1.95 11.68
CA CYS A 173 2.20 -0.74 11.37
C CYS A 173 2.94 -0.83 10.04
N LEU A 174 3.10 0.34 9.41
CA LEU A 174 3.99 0.53 8.27
C LEU A 174 5.43 0.66 8.78
N VAL A 175 6.29 -0.25 8.33
CA VAL A 175 7.69 -0.31 8.74
C VAL A 175 8.63 -0.43 7.54
N LYS A 176 9.92 -0.27 7.80
CA LYS A 176 10.99 -0.46 6.81
C LYS A 176 12.22 -1.06 7.47
N VAL A 177 12.82 -2.04 6.81
CA VAL A 177 14.17 -2.53 7.12
C VAL A 177 15.14 -2.00 6.07
N ASP A 178 16.26 -1.42 6.51
CA ASP A 178 17.24 -0.81 5.63
C ASP A 178 18.51 -1.66 5.52
N ASN A 179 19.18 -1.61 4.36
CA ASN A 179 20.47 -2.23 4.10
C ASN A 179 20.49 -3.73 4.43
N VAL A 180 19.57 -4.45 3.86
CA VAL A 180 19.40 -5.89 4.05
C VAL A 180 19.85 -6.68 2.82
N THR A 181 20.04 -7.97 3.01
CA THR A 181 20.38 -8.92 1.93
C THR A 181 19.35 -10.02 1.92
N VAL A 182 18.94 -10.45 0.75
CA VAL A 182 18.08 -11.63 0.58
C VAL A 182 18.88 -12.87 1.02
N ASP A 183 18.45 -13.54 2.07
CA ASP A 183 19.13 -14.76 2.57
C ASP A 183 18.44 -16.05 2.10
N ASN A 184 17.17 -15.98 1.75
CA ASN A 184 16.45 -17.05 1.08
C ASN A 184 15.40 -16.45 0.12
N ALA A 185 15.57 -16.67 -1.16
CA ALA A 185 14.71 -16.11 -2.21
C ALA A 185 13.39 -16.87 -2.38
N ASP A 186 13.27 -18.09 -1.84
CA ASP A 186 12.07 -18.92 -1.98
C ASP A 186 11.86 -19.79 -0.73
N LEU A 187 10.97 -19.34 0.15
CA LEU A 187 10.50 -20.08 1.31
C LEU A 187 9.23 -20.91 0.99
N GLY A 188 8.76 -20.86 -0.25
CA GLY A 188 7.48 -21.41 -0.70
C GLY A 188 6.32 -20.43 -0.49
N ASN A 189 5.23 -20.64 -1.20
CA ASN A 189 4.00 -19.84 -1.14
C ASN A 189 4.17 -18.33 -1.43
N GLY A 190 5.20 -17.95 -2.18
CA GLY A 190 5.52 -16.54 -2.46
C GLY A 190 6.40 -15.86 -1.42
N GLU A 191 6.66 -16.52 -0.31
CA GLU A 191 7.47 -15.99 0.77
C GLU A 191 8.97 -16.06 0.49
N TRP A 192 9.71 -15.09 0.97
CA TRP A 192 11.16 -15.00 0.95
C TRP A 192 11.67 -14.34 2.23
N SER A 193 12.96 -14.20 2.42
CA SER A 193 13.49 -13.56 3.63
C SER A 193 14.67 -12.64 3.35
N VAL A 194 14.80 -11.65 4.23
CA VAL A 194 15.92 -10.69 4.24
C VAL A 194 16.62 -10.72 5.59
N THR A 195 17.95 -10.50 5.56
CA THR A 195 18.78 -10.48 6.76
C THR A 195 19.63 -9.21 6.86
N ASP A 196 19.88 -8.76 8.09
CA ASP A 196 20.89 -7.76 8.43
C ASP A 196 22.28 -8.40 8.71
N GLY A 197 22.41 -9.71 8.45
CA GLY A 197 23.60 -10.52 8.76
C GLY A 197 23.57 -11.13 10.16
N THR A 198 22.56 -10.86 10.98
CA THR A 198 22.39 -11.40 12.33
C THR A 198 21.03 -12.08 12.49
N ASN A 199 19.98 -11.42 12.04
CA ASN A 199 18.60 -11.89 12.12
C ASN A 199 17.97 -11.83 10.74
N SER A 200 16.98 -12.69 10.51
CA SER A 200 16.23 -12.74 9.26
C SER A 200 14.76 -12.44 9.50
N MET A 201 14.16 -11.66 8.60
CA MET A 201 12.75 -11.32 8.58
C MET A 201 12.10 -11.93 7.35
N ARG A 202 10.93 -12.53 7.53
CA ARG A 202 10.11 -13.07 6.46
C ARG A 202 9.38 -11.93 5.73
N VAL A 203 9.38 -11.98 4.41
CA VAL A 203 8.64 -11.10 3.52
C VAL A 203 7.65 -11.95 2.73
N ASP A 204 6.44 -11.48 2.57
CA ASP A 204 5.37 -12.25 1.93
C ASP A 204 4.71 -11.45 0.80
N ASP A 205 3.98 -12.14 -0.06
CA ASP A 205 3.20 -11.60 -1.16
C ASP A 205 1.68 -11.84 -0.98
N ILE A 206 1.24 -11.96 0.27
CA ILE A 206 -0.14 -12.32 0.61
C ILE A 206 -1.19 -11.36 -0.01
N TRP A 207 -0.76 -10.16 -0.37
CA TRP A 207 -1.60 -9.09 -0.91
C TRP A 207 -1.37 -8.82 -2.40
N ASP A 208 -0.85 -9.83 -3.13
CA ASP A 208 -0.71 -9.81 -4.58
C ASP A 208 0.42 -8.91 -5.14
N TYR A 209 1.31 -8.37 -4.31
CA TYR A 209 2.55 -7.78 -4.82
C TYR A 209 3.67 -8.82 -4.82
N TYR A 210 4.01 -9.33 -5.97
CA TYR A 210 5.05 -10.35 -6.18
C TYR A 210 6.39 -9.69 -6.51
N TYR A 211 7.37 -9.91 -5.63
CA TYR A 211 8.77 -9.63 -5.93
C TYR A 211 9.53 -10.95 -6.03
N PHE A 212 10.34 -11.11 -7.06
CA PHE A 212 11.14 -12.32 -7.29
C PHE A 212 12.62 -12.01 -7.00
N PRO A 213 13.06 -12.13 -5.74
CA PRO A 213 14.43 -11.87 -5.34
C PRO A 213 15.39 -12.96 -5.80
N GLU A 214 16.69 -12.70 -5.62
CA GLU A 214 17.76 -13.68 -5.76
C GLU A 214 18.50 -13.83 -4.44
N ASP A 215 18.95 -15.05 -4.13
CA ASP A 215 19.81 -15.30 -2.97
C ASP A 215 21.07 -14.41 -3.01
N GLY A 216 21.33 -13.71 -1.93
CA GLY A 216 22.46 -12.79 -1.83
C GLY A 216 22.23 -11.42 -2.45
N GLN A 217 21.06 -11.14 -3.01
CA GLN A 217 20.73 -9.81 -3.53
C GLN A 217 20.75 -8.77 -2.40
N ALA A 218 21.51 -7.68 -2.60
CA ALA A 218 21.54 -6.56 -1.68
C ALA A 218 20.39 -5.59 -1.96
N LEU A 219 19.67 -5.20 -0.92
CA LEU A 219 18.57 -4.25 -0.98
C LEU A 219 18.90 -3.03 -0.10
N ALA A 220 18.64 -1.84 -0.62
CA ALA A 220 18.71 -0.61 0.17
C ALA A 220 17.63 -0.59 1.24
N GLY A 221 16.50 -1.24 0.97
CA GLY A 221 15.47 -1.45 1.97
C GLY A 221 14.25 -2.18 1.43
N VAL A 222 13.47 -2.70 2.38
CA VAL A 222 12.15 -3.28 2.14
C VAL A 222 11.18 -2.62 3.11
N ALA A 223 10.15 -1.97 2.58
CA ALA A 223 9.05 -1.40 3.36
C ALA A 223 7.79 -2.26 3.19
N GLY A 224 6.87 -2.12 4.11
CA GLY A 224 5.58 -2.81 4.06
C GLY A 224 4.82 -2.66 5.37
N VAL A 225 3.61 -3.20 5.42
CA VAL A 225 2.87 -3.33 6.66
C VAL A 225 3.21 -4.65 7.33
N MET A 226 3.20 -4.63 8.67
CA MET A 226 3.41 -5.83 9.46
C MET A 226 2.10 -6.58 9.64
N THR A 227 2.16 -7.88 9.44
CA THR A 227 1.04 -8.78 9.73
C THR A 227 1.52 -10.03 10.47
N TYR A 228 0.58 -10.77 11.04
CA TYR A 228 0.85 -12.06 11.65
C TYR A 228 -0.09 -13.11 11.06
N THR A 229 0.47 -14.05 10.30
CA THR A 229 -0.30 -15.10 9.64
C THR A 229 0.44 -16.42 9.66
N TYR A 230 -0.29 -17.51 9.82
CA TYR A 230 0.28 -18.88 9.89
C TYR A 230 1.38 -19.03 10.94
N SER A 231 1.27 -18.32 12.06
CA SER A 231 2.21 -18.30 13.20
C SER A 231 3.56 -17.64 12.90
N ASP A 232 3.64 -16.80 11.88
CA ASP A 232 4.81 -16.02 11.52
C ASP A 232 4.48 -14.52 11.41
N ALA A 233 5.35 -13.69 11.99
CA ALA A 233 5.37 -12.25 11.72
C ALA A 233 5.98 -12.02 10.33
N LYS A 234 5.32 -11.22 9.51
CA LYS A 234 5.68 -11.01 8.11
C LYS A 234 5.63 -9.54 7.74
N LEU A 235 6.55 -9.15 6.89
CA LEU A 235 6.57 -7.84 6.24
C LEU A 235 5.90 -7.98 4.88
N GLU A 236 4.88 -7.18 4.64
CA GLU A 236 4.07 -7.21 3.42
C GLU A 236 4.36 -5.97 2.57
N PRO A 237 5.22 -6.03 1.56
CA PRO A 237 5.39 -4.96 0.60
C PRO A 237 4.05 -4.69 -0.13
N ARG A 238 3.73 -3.43 -0.30
CA ARG A 238 2.45 -3.01 -0.87
C ARG A 238 2.52 -2.84 -2.37
N LEU A 239 3.65 -2.31 -2.84
CA LEU A 239 3.87 -1.91 -4.23
C LEU A 239 5.36 -2.00 -4.58
N ALA A 240 5.70 -1.86 -5.87
CA ALA A 240 7.07 -1.91 -6.38
C ALA A 240 8.04 -0.94 -5.67
N ARG A 241 7.59 0.22 -5.22
CA ARG A 241 8.42 1.20 -4.50
C ARG A 241 8.88 0.74 -3.12
N ASP A 242 8.22 -0.27 -2.56
CA ASP A 242 8.53 -0.76 -1.21
C ASP A 242 9.76 -1.67 -1.17
N VAL A 243 10.20 -2.21 -2.31
CA VAL A 243 11.44 -2.99 -2.42
C VAL A 243 12.45 -2.21 -3.26
N VAL A 244 13.55 -1.78 -2.64
CA VAL A 244 14.55 -0.91 -3.26
C VAL A 244 15.90 -1.61 -3.29
N GLU A 245 16.46 -1.76 -4.47
CA GLU A 245 17.80 -2.32 -4.67
C GLU A 245 18.86 -1.41 -4.05
N ALA A 246 19.98 -2.00 -3.63
CA ALA A 246 21.10 -1.23 -3.06
C ALA A 246 21.70 -0.26 -4.08
N ASP A 247 22.28 0.84 -3.60
CA ASP A 247 22.94 1.83 -4.44
C ASP A 247 23.97 1.18 -5.39
N GLY A 248 23.91 1.55 -6.66
CA GLY A 248 24.76 0.99 -7.71
C GLY A 248 24.31 -0.37 -8.26
N THR A 249 23.25 -0.95 -7.73
CA THR A 249 22.60 -2.11 -8.30
C THR A 249 21.55 -1.64 -9.34
N PRO A 250 21.54 -2.18 -10.56
CA PRO A 250 20.49 -1.86 -11.51
C PRO A 250 19.12 -2.27 -10.99
N VAL A 251 18.11 -1.42 -11.26
CA VAL A 251 16.72 -1.74 -10.95
C VAL A 251 16.26 -2.90 -11.84
N ARG A 252 15.60 -3.89 -11.28
CA ARG A 252 15.07 -5.01 -12.06
C ARG A 252 13.93 -4.57 -12.96
N LEU A 253 13.90 -5.10 -14.17
CA LEU A 253 12.82 -4.80 -15.12
C LEU A 253 11.46 -5.21 -14.60
N GLN A 254 11.39 -6.30 -13.85
CA GLN A 254 10.18 -6.74 -13.18
C GLN A 254 9.57 -5.65 -12.28
N ARG A 255 10.38 -4.98 -11.48
CA ARG A 255 9.91 -3.90 -10.59
C ARG A 255 9.29 -2.72 -11.35
N ILE A 256 9.75 -2.50 -12.58
CA ILE A 256 9.20 -1.45 -13.45
C ILE A 256 7.91 -1.91 -14.13
N GLN A 257 7.91 -3.15 -14.63
CA GLN A 257 6.88 -3.68 -15.53
C GLN A 257 5.72 -4.37 -14.80
N GLN A 258 5.97 -4.87 -13.58
CA GLN A 258 4.94 -5.60 -12.85
C GLN A 258 3.92 -4.61 -12.27
N VAL A 259 2.81 -4.49 -12.97
CA VAL A 259 1.61 -3.77 -12.52
C VAL A 259 0.48 -4.79 -12.47
N LEU A 260 0.02 -5.10 -11.26
CA LEU A 260 -1.05 -6.07 -11.08
C LEU A 260 -2.40 -5.39 -11.23
N HIS A 261 -3.29 -6.02 -11.99
CA HIS A 261 -4.64 -5.51 -12.23
C HIS A 261 -5.40 -5.24 -10.92
N SER A 262 -5.24 -6.14 -9.93
CA SER A 262 -5.81 -5.96 -8.59
C SER A 262 -5.36 -4.66 -7.91
N ASP A 263 -4.12 -4.24 -8.12
CA ASP A 263 -3.57 -3.03 -7.51
C ASP A 263 -4.12 -1.76 -8.16
N LEU A 264 -4.36 -1.81 -9.46
CA LEU A 264 -4.96 -0.70 -10.19
C LEU A 264 -6.40 -0.45 -9.74
N ILE A 265 -7.18 -1.52 -9.54
CA ILE A 265 -8.54 -1.44 -9.01
C ILE A 265 -8.52 -0.85 -7.60
N LYS A 266 -7.64 -1.35 -6.73
CA LYS A 266 -7.48 -0.86 -5.35
C LYS A 266 -7.12 0.62 -5.28
N ALA A 267 -6.24 1.07 -6.16
CA ALA A 267 -5.83 2.48 -6.23
C ALA A 267 -6.90 3.40 -6.81
N GLY A 268 -8.08 2.89 -7.18
CA GLY A 268 -9.12 3.68 -7.86
C GLY A 268 -8.70 4.18 -9.25
N VAL A 269 -7.65 3.58 -9.80
CA VAL A 269 -7.19 3.83 -11.16
C VAL A 269 -8.06 3.04 -12.12
N ASP A 270 -8.26 3.57 -13.33
CA ASP A 270 -9.00 2.90 -14.39
C ASP A 270 -8.48 1.48 -14.58
N GLU A 271 -9.38 0.49 -14.60
CA GLU A 271 -9.06 -0.93 -14.80
C GLU A 271 -8.25 -1.22 -16.07
N GLU A 272 -8.22 -0.28 -17.02
CA GLU A 272 -7.45 -0.37 -18.25
C GLU A 272 -6.03 0.24 -18.10
N SER A 273 -5.70 0.84 -16.97
CA SER A 273 -4.37 1.42 -16.76
C SER A 273 -3.35 0.33 -16.43
N ASP A 274 -2.27 0.31 -17.18
CA ASP A 274 -1.10 -0.54 -16.97
C ASP A 274 0.17 0.29 -16.68
N MET A 275 -0.03 1.51 -16.20
CA MET A 275 1.05 2.46 -15.94
C MET A 275 1.96 1.97 -14.82
N SER A 276 3.27 1.98 -15.08
CA SER A 276 4.28 1.64 -14.09
C SER A 276 4.20 2.53 -12.83
N TYR A 277 4.36 1.93 -11.66
CA TYR A 277 4.50 2.67 -10.39
C TYR A 277 5.74 3.57 -10.36
N MET A 278 6.72 3.30 -11.24
CA MET A 278 7.94 4.10 -11.38
C MET A 278 7.85 5.13 -12.51
N TYR A 279 6.64 5.43 -13.01
CA TYR A 279 6.46 6.44 -14.05
C TYR A 279 7.07 7.79 -13.64
N GLY A 280 7.96 8.32 -14.51
CA GLY A 280 8.68 9.57 -14.25
C GLY A 280 9.99 9.43 -13.45
N ASP A 281 10.29 8.26 -12.90
CA ASP A 281 11.56 8.01 -12.21
C ASP A 281 12.69 7.79 -13.20
N THR A 282 13.90 8.27 -12.83
CA THR A 282 15.13 7.95 -13.57
C THR A 282 15.81 6.77 -12.93
N VAL A 283 15.99 5.72 -13.72
CA VAL A 283 16.55 4.43 -13.28
C VAL A 283 17.72 4.00 -14.13
N THR A 284 18.59 3.16 -13.56
CA THR A 284 19.60 2.38 -14.29
C THR A 284 19.15 0.92 -14.30
N ILE A 285 19.09 0.32 -15.47
CA ILE A 285 18.61 -1.04 -15.72
C ILE A 285 19.61 -1.80 -16.58
N GLU A 286 19.67 -3.11 -16.43
CA GLU A 286 20.52 -4.01 -17.19
C GLU A 286 19.72 -5.11 -17.88
N GLY A 287 20.28 -5.67 -18.94
CA GLY A 287 19.67 -6.83 -19.61
C GLY A 287 20.37 -7.22 -20.90
N ILE A 288 19.78 -8.21 -21.55
CA ILE A 288 20.23 -8.78 -22.84
C ILE A 288 19.31 -8.25 -23.94
N VAL A 289 19.91 -7.71 -25.00
CA VAL A 289 19.16 -7.23 -26.17
C VAL A 289 18.45 -8.39 -26.87
N THR A 290 17.14 -8.29 -27.00
CA THR A 290 16.28 -9.25 -27.71
C THR A 290 15.73 -8.69 -29.01
N MET A 291 15.63 -7.38 -29.15
CA MET A 291 15.36 -6.69 -30.40
C MET A 291 16.46 -5.64 -30.66
N PRO A 292 17.32 -5.84 -31.66
CA PRO A 292 18.43 -4.95 -31.94
C PRO A 292 17.98 -3.59 -32.45
N THR A 293 18.89 -2.59 -32.39
CA THR A 293 18.68 -1.28 -32.99
C THR A 293 18.51 -1.37 -34.51
N GLY A 294 17.68 -0.50 -35.09
CA GLY A 294 17.45 -0.44 -36.52
C GLY A 294 16.43 -1.45 -37.06
N LEU A 295 15.93 -2.38 -36.24
CA LEU A 295 14.91 -3.33 -36.67
C LEU A 295 13.50 -2.72 -36.67
N SER A 296 13.22 -1.81 -35.74
CA SER A 296 11.93 -1.12 -35.61
C SER A 296 12.02 0.34 -36.06
N TYR A 297 10.97 0.81 -36.74
CA TYR A 297 10.89 2.21 -37.14
C TYR A 297 10.80 3.13 -35.89
N ALA A 298 11.65 4.14 -35.85
CA ALA A 298 11.77 5.06 -34.73
C ALA A 298 11.85 6.54 -35.16
N GLY A 299 11.52 6.87 -36.42
CA GLY A 299 11.78 8.19 -36.98
C GLY A 299 13.27 8.50 -37.04
N ASP A 300 13.68 9.66 -36.50
CA ASP A 300 15.09 10.04 -36.36
C ASP A 300 15.76 9.43 -35.11
N GLY A 301 14.97 8.79 -34.25
CA GLY A 301 15.44 8.13 -33.03
C GLY A 301 15.84 6.69 -33.21
N VAL A 302 16.10 6.01 -32.11
CA VAL A 302 16.46 4.61 -32.04
C VAL A 302 15.58 3.87 -31.03
N LYS A 303 15.22 2.63 -31.36
CA LYS A 303 14.48 1.72 -30.49
C LYS A 303 15.19 0.37 -30.40
N PHE A 304 15.14 -0.21 -29.24
CA PHE A 304 15.56 -1.61 -29.00
C PHE A 304 14.79 -2.17 -27.82
N ILE A 305 14.73 -3.50 -27.71
CA ILE A 305 14.15 -4.19 -26.55
C ILE A 305 15.26 -5.00 -25.91
N PHE A 306 15.30 -5.00 -24.61
CA PHE A 306 16.15 -5.87 -23.84
C PHE A 306 15.38 -6.49 -22.67
N GLN A 307 15.91 -7.58 -22.14
CA GLN A 307 15.26 -8.44 -21.18
C GLN A 307 16.22 -8.79 -20.05
N ASP A 308 15.71 -8.93 -18.83
CA ASP A 308 16.46 -9.50 -17.72
C ASP A 308 17.05 -10.86 -18.11
N GLU A 309 18.25 -11.17 -17.64
CA GLU A 309 18.96 -12.41 -17.98
C GLU A 309 18.16 -13.66 -17.59
N GLN A 310 17.37 -13.59 -16.53
CA GLN A 310 16.53 -14.69 -16.08
C GLN A 310 15.27 -14.91 -16.94
N GLY A 311 14.85 -13.88 -17.68
CA GLY A 311 13.63 -13.94 -18.47
C GLY A 311 12.36 -14.04 -17.65
N GLY A 312 11.28 -14.53 -18.26
CA GLY A 312 9.98 -14.70 -17.63
C GLY A 312 9.04 -13.51 -17.81
N PRO A 313 7.90 -13.51 -17.10
CA PRO A 313 6.94 -12.40 -17.15
C PRO A 313 7.57 -11.10 -16.64
N TRP A 314 7.14 -9.97 -17.18
CA TRP A 314 7.58 -8.61 -16.82
C TRP A 314 9.09 -8.34 -16.88
N SER A 315 9.84 -9.19 -17.58
CA SER A 315 11.30 -9.12 -17.62
C SER A 315 11.87 -8.32 -18.79
N SER A 316 11.05 -7.66 -19.63
CA SER A 316 11.53 -6.94 -20.80
C SER A 316 10.97 -5.53 -20.89
N ILE A 317 11.74 -4.62 -21.49
CA ILE A 317 11.34 -3.23 -21.71
C ILE A 317 11.73 -2.74 -23.09
N LEU A 318 10.89 -1.89 -23.69
CA LEU A 318 11.22 -1.12 -24.88
C LEU A 318 11.96 0.16 -24.48
N SER A 319 13.16 0.33 -25.01
CA SER A 319 13.90 1.59 -24.86
C SER A 319 13.82 2.43 -26.14
N TYR A 320 13.68 3.73 -25.96
CA TYR A 320 13.64 4.72 -27.03
C TYR A 320 14.53 5.90 -26.72
N ASP A 321 15.39 6.29 -27.66
CA ASP A 321 16.12 7.54 -27.65
C ASP A 321 15.73 8.35 -28.89
N PRO A 322 15.32 9.63 -28.74
CA PRO A 322 14.96 10.46 -29.88
C PRO A 322 16.16 10.90 -30.75
N ASP A 323 17.39 10.77 -30.22
CA ASP A 323 18.62 11.12 -30.94
C ASP A 323 19.48 9.86 -31.21
N SER A 324 19.38 9.35 -32.44
CA SER A 324 20.18 8.19 -32.85
C SER A 324 21.65 8.53 -33.20
N SER A 325 22.03 9.81 -33.24
CA SER A 325 23.32 10.25 -33.79
C SER A 325 24.55 9.78 -33.00
N ALA A 326 24.40 9.62 -31.69
CA ALA A 326 25.43 9.14 -30.78
C ALA A 326 25.15 7.77 -30.19
N PHE A 327 24.03 7.14 -30.59
CA PHE A 327 23.61 5.85 -30.02
C PHE A 327 24.38 4.68 -30.65
N PRO A 328 24.86 3.72 -29.85
CA PRO A 328 25.57 2.57 -30.38
C PRO A 328 24.66 1.64 -31.19
N VAL A 329 25.23 0.95 -32.17
CA VAL A 329 24.54 -0.15 -32.83
C VAL A 329 24.56 -1.35 -31.88
N LEU A 330 23.38 -1.84 -31.53
CA LEU A 330 23.20 -3.00 -30.66
C LEU A 330 22.73 -4.19 -31.49
N PHE A 331 23.21 -5.36 -31.10
CA PHE A 331 22.87 -6.64 -31.70
C PHE A 331 22.12 -7.52 -30.71
N GLU A 332 21.30 -8.43 -31.21
CA GLU A 332 20.69 -9.47 -30.37
C GLU A 332 21.78 -10.25 -29.60
N GLY A 333 21.57 -10.40 -28.31
CA GLY A 333 22.50 -11.03 -27.38
C GLY A 333 23.52 -10.08 -26.73
N ASP A 334 23.56 -8.80 -27.13
CA ASP A 334 24.40 -7.82 -26.43
C ASP A 334 23.90 -7.58 -25.01
N ARG A 335 24.81 -7.52 -24.04
CA ARG A 335 24.50 -7.10 -22.66
C ARG A 335 24.59 -5.59 -22.60
N VAL A 336 23.55 -4.96 -22.09
CA VAL A 336 23.44 -3.50 -22.00
C VAL A 336 23.13 -3.06 -20.57
N GLN A 337 23.65 -1.90 -20.21
CA GLN A 337 23.21 -1.12 -19.05
C GLN A 337 22.71 0.22 -19.58
N CYS A 338 21.49 0.60 -19.21
CA CYS A 338 20.85 1.81 -19.68
C CYS A 338 20.41 2.66 -18.49
N THR A 339 20.63 3.98 -18.59
CA THR A 339 20.06 4.94 -17.65
C THR A 339 19.05 5.80 -18.41
N GLY A 340 17.84 5.88 -17.92
CA GLY A 340 16.76 6.62 -18.54
C GLY A 340 15.60 6.82 -17.56
N TYR A 341 14.58 7.54 -17.99
CA TYR A 341 13.39 7.66 -17.16
C TYR A 341 12.24 6.81 -17.69
N ILE A 342 11.42 6.34 -16.76
CA ILE A 342 10.28 5.48 -17.07
C ILE A 342 9.15 6.33 -17.64
N TYR A 343 8.64 5.90 -18.78
CA TYR A 343 7.59 6.61 -19.52
C TYR A 343 6.61 5.61 -20.13
N GLU A 344 5.32 5.90 -20.01
CA GLU A 344 4.26 5.16 -20.69
C GLU A 344 3.88 5.87 -21.99
N TYR A 345 3.80 5.09 -23.05
CA TYR A 345 3.42 5.59 -24.36
C TYR A 345 1.98 5.18 -24.65
N SER A 346 1.07 6.14 -24.58
CA SER A 346 -0.36 5.97 -24.88
C SER A 346 -0.67 5.98 -26.37
#